data_59307fa244bb17f6d6c7d8b39170540e
#
_entry.id   59307fa244bb17f6d6c7d8b39170540e
#
_cell.length_a   1.000
_cell.length_b   1.000
_cell.length_c   1.000
_cell.angle_alpha   90.00
_cell.angle_beta   90.00
_cell.angle_gamma   90.00
#
_symmetry.space_group_name_H-M   'P 1'
#
loop_
_entity.id
_entity.type
_entity.pdbx_description
1 polymer ?
#
loop_
_entity_poly.entity_id
_entity_poly.type
_entity_poly.pdbx_seq_one_letter_code
_entity_poly.pdbx_strand_id
1 'polypeptide(L)'
;MDMIQVDISNVWGQISLPDLLAVEQDTALAHAALPRHRSLTEQELHRIQTAAEGIRGDSALCVAVGRGLGTKAAQAAISLLAPEHGDILVFAGDSFSTRRWNALMNTLEGKDFSLIVQPEGDLEAGLAFRELRWMLERKYGTEEAGQRIYLAGDDLESPLEKLDRESGWQRFSAAGGTLLTMAAAGIDIGQICQGAEENREEWDLRSFENPVWLYCAVRTVLNRRGRFLENLRLSEPEEALGRLWQGLFTSEKGALPLVGAAAGGERVFDTVLTFTLPEKPLTLGRDWADPEGLNALEGKTLQQVQEQALQAALEGWIDRGIPVLSMDCGQMDARTFGGLLAFWNLCRGICAGLEDPESCRIPNVQESPEQE
;
A
#
# COMPACT_ATOMS: atom_id res chain seq x y z
N MET A 1 18.90 -7.23 -10.65
CA MET A 1 19.15 -6.01 -9.83
C MET A 1 18.02 -5.99 -8.83
N ASP A 2 18.32 -6.12 -7.57
CA ASP A 2 17.29 -6.28 -6.52
C ASP A 2 16.39 -5.04 -6.54
N MET A 3 15.10 -5.25 -6.68
CA MET A 3 14.14 -4.16 -6.82
C MET A 3 14.02 -3.33 -5.53
N ILE A 4 14.22 -3.97 -4.36
CA ILE A 4 14.16 -3.32 -3.06
C ILE A 4 15.38 -3.76 -2.25
N GLN A 5 16.19 -2.80 -1.84
CA GLN A 5 17.36 -3.03 -0.98
C GLN A 5 17.06 -2.56 0.44
N VAL A 6 17.44 -3.37 1.42
CA VAL A 6 17.30 -3.03 2.84
C VAL A 6 18.70 -2.91 3.46
N ASP A 7 19.02 -1.73 3.96
CA ASP A 7 20.26 -1.46 4.70
C ASP A 7 19.97 -1.27 6.19
N ILE A 8 20.68 -2.03 7.00
CA ILE A 8 20.60 -2.02 8.48
C ILE A 8 21.87 -1.51 9.15
N SER A 9 22.80 -0.90 8.38
CA SER A 9 24.09 -0.44 8.91
C SER A 9 23.95 0.47 10.13
N ASN A 10 22.89 1.27 10.17
CA ASN A 10 22.62 2.25 11.24
C ASN A 10 21.84 1.67 12.44
N VAL A 11 21.57 0.36 12.48
CA VAL A 11 20.96 -0.29 13.64
C VAL A 11 21.94 -1.12 14.49
N TRP A 12 23.14 -1.42 13.99
CA TRP A 12 24.13 -2.26 14.69
C TRP A 12 24.56 -1.74 16.07
N GLY A 13 24.39 -0.46 16.35
CA GLY A 13 24.60 0.09 17.71
C GLY A 13 23.49 -0.29 18.71
N GLN A 14 22.35 -0.77 18.22
CA GLN A 14 21.15 -1.09 19.00
C GLN A 14 20.82 -2.57 19.04
N ILE A 15 21.21 -3.32 18.02
CA ILE A 15 21.02 -4.77 17.90
C ILE A 15 22.37 -5.44 17.56
N SER A 16 22.43 -6.75 17.72
CA SER A 16 23.60 -7.55 17.40
C SER A 16 23.22 -8.76 16.52
N LEU A 17 24.22 -9.40 15.90
CA LEU A 17 23.97 -10.62 15.12
C LEU A 17 23.31 -11.74 15.97
N PRO A 18 23.73 -12.00 17.24
CA PRO A 18 23.00 -12.94 18.08
C PRO A 18 21.53 -12.65 18.28
N ASP A 19 21.12 -11.36 18.29
CA ASP A 19 19.70 -10.98 18.41
C ASP A 19 18.92 -11.36 17.16
N LEU A 20 19.50 -11.17 15.98
CA LEU A 20 18.88 -11.59 14.71
C LEU A 20 18.78 -13.11 14.63
N LEU A 21 19.84 -13.83 14.99
CA LEU A 21 19.84 -15.30 15.02
C LEU A 21 18.80 -15.86 16.01
N ALA A 22 18.53 -15.16 17.10
CA ALA A 22 17.50 -15.56 18.06
C ALA A 22 16.05 -15.52 17.51
N VAL A 23 15.81 -14.75 16.44
CA VAL A 23 14.49 -14.68 15.78
C VAL A 23 14.44 -15.43 14.46
N GLU A 24 15.55 -16.03 14.01
CA GLU A 24 15.65 -16.69 12.71
C GLU A 24 14.64 -17.84 12.56
N GLN A 25 14.55 -18.72 13.57
CA GLN A 25 13.62 -19.84 13.55
C GLN A 25 12.16 -19.38 13.54
N ASP A 26 11.82 -18.39 14.37
CA ASP A 26 10.47 -17.82 14.42
C ASP A 26 10.11 -17.19 13.07
N THR A 27 11.05 -16.47 12.43
CA THR A 27 10.88 -15.88 11.11
C THR A 27 10.65 -16.96 10.04
N ALA A 28 11.38 -18.06 10.10
CA ALA A 28 11.20 -19.19 9.20
C ALA A 28 9.81 -19.82 9.33
N LEU A 29 9.32 -19.99 10.56
CA LEU A 29 7.99 -20.52 10.83
C LEU A 29 6.89 -19.57 10.35
N ALA A 30 7.02 -18.28 10.65
CA ALA A 30 6.08 -17.26 10.22
C ALA A 30 6.00 -17.19 8.68
N HIS A 31 7.15 -17.22 8.00
CA HIS A 31 7.21 -17.25 6.53
C HIS A 31 6.56 -18.51 5.95
N ALA A 32 6.84 -19.70 6.54
CA ALA A 32 6.28 -20.96 6.07
C ALA A 32 4.75 -21.05 6.25
N ALA A 33 4.20 -20.28 7.19
CA ALA A 33 2.76 -20.24 7.47
C ALA A 33 1.99 -19.31 6.52
N LEU A 34 2.68 -18.50 5.71
CA LEU A 34 2.01 -17.60 4.76
C LEU A 34 1.21 -18.40 3.72
N PRO A 35 -0.01 -17.91 3.39
CA PRO A 35 -0.78 -18.51 2.32
C PRO A 35 0.00 -18.38 0.99
N ARG A 36 -0.07 -19.42 0.17
CA ARG A 36 0.53 -19.36 -1.16
C ARG A 36 -0.13 -18.25 -1.95
N HIS A 37 0.67 -17.37 -2.46
CA HIS A 37 0.19 -16.32 -3.33
C HIS A 37 -0.40 -16.94 -4.61
N ARG A 38 -1.56 -16.44 -5.03
CA ARG A 38 -2.17 -16.77 -6.30
C ARG A 38 -1.93 -15.61 -7.27
N SER A 39 -1.14 -15.85 -8.29
CA SER A 39 -0.99 -14.92 -9.41
C SER A 39 -2.30 -14.80 -10.18
N LEU A 40 -2.59 -13.62 -10.68
CA LEU A 40 -3.71 -13.42 -11.59
C LEU A 40 -3.42 -14.10 -12.93
N THR A 41 -4.43 -14.75 -13.49
CA THR A 41 -4.34 -15.30 -14.84
C THR A 41 -4.38 -14.19 -15.89
N GLU A 42 -3.83 -14.44 -17.08
CA GLU A 42 -3.93 -13.51 -18.22
C GLU A 42 -5.39 -13.16 -18.54
N GLN A 43 -6.30 -14.12 -18.39
CA GLN A 43 -7.73 -13.89 -18.62
C GLN A 43 -8.33 -12.94 -17.58
N GLU A 44 -7.99 -13.08 -16.31
CA GLU A 44 -8.42 -12.16 -15.25
C GLU A 44 -7.87 -10.75 -15.50
N LEU A 45 -6.58 -10.64 -15.85
CA LEU A 45 -5.95 -9.37 -16.17
C LEU A 45 -6.62 -8.68 -17.37
N HIS A 46 -6.86 -9.40 -18.45
CA HIS A 46 -7.55 -8.88 -19.63
C HIS A 46 -8.97 -8.42 -19.31
N ARG A 47 -9.70 -9.17 -18.47
CA ARG A 47 -11.04 -8.79 -18.04
C ARG A 47 -11.03 -7.47 -17.24
N ILE A 48 -10.04 -7.28 -16.37
CA ILE A 48 -9.87 -6.03 -15.61
C ILE A 48 -9.58 -4.87 -16.56
N GLN A 49 -8.68 -5.05 -17.53
CA GLN A 49 -8.34 -4.02 -18.51
C GLN A 49 -9.55 -3.61 -19.37
N THR A 50 -10.32 -4.59 -19.84
CA THR A 50 -11.55 -4.33 -20.62
C THR A 50 -12.58 -3.55 -19.78
N ALA A 51 -12.77 -3.91 -18.52
CA ALA A 51 -13.66 -3.17 -17.63
C ALA A 51 -13.19 -1.73 -17.39
N ALA A 52 -11.89 -1.52 -17.20
CA ALA A 52 -11.31 -0.19 -17.05
C ALA A 52 -11.46 0.67 -18.30
N GLU A 53 -11.30 0.10 -19.48
CA GLU A 53 -11.57 0.77 -20.76
C GLU A 53 -13.04 1.19 -20.88
N GLY A 54 -13.98 0.29 -20.51
CA GLY A 54 -15.41 0.61 -20.43
C GLY A 54 -15.69 1.77 -19.49
N ILE A 55 -15.11 1.77 -18.28
CA ILE A 55 -15.26 2.88 -17.33
C ILE A 55 -14.79 4.21 -17.94
N ARG A 56 -13.61 4.24 -18.56
CA ARG A 56 -13.08 5.45 -19.20
C ARG A 56 -13.87 5.91 -20.42
N GLY A 57 -14.48 4.96 -21.16
CA GLY A 57 -15.31 5.28 -22.34
C GLY A 57 -16.67 5.82 -21.97
N ASP A 58 -17.29 5.28 -20.92
CA ASP A 58 -18.70 5.51 -20.60
C ASP A 58 -18.94 6.52 -19.47
N SER A 59 -17.89 6.91 -18.74
CA SER A 59 -18.01 7.74 -17.55
C SER A 59 -17.03 8.90 -17.54
N ALA A 60 -17.52 10.09 -17.18
CA ALA A 60 -16.66 11.24 -16.91
C ALA A 60 -15.91 11.09 -15.58
N LEU A 61 -16.47 10.32 -14.63
CA LEU A 61 -15.90 10.05 -13.33
C LEU A 61 -16.08 8.59 -12.94
N CYS A 62 -15.17 8.08 -12.13
CA CYS A 62 -15.32 6.79 -11.46
C CYS A 62 -15.19 6.98 -9.95
N VAL A 63 -16.17 6.53 -9.19
CA VAL A 63 -16.13 6.61 -7.73
C VAL A 63 -15.69 5.27 -7.17
N ALA A 64 -14.52 5.25 -6.55
CA ALA A 64 -14.04 4.09 -5.81
C ALA A 64 -14.54 4.18 -4.36
N VAL A 65 -15.38 3.22 -3.96
CA VAL A 65 -16.01 3.16 -2.64
C VAL A 65 -15.32 2.10 -1.80
N GLY A 66 -14.73 2.52 -0.68
CA GLY A 66 -14.02 1.65 0.25
C GLY A 66 -13.02 2.43 1.10
N ARG A 67 -12.47 1.78 2.14
CA ARG A 67 -11.46 2.38 3.03
C ARG A 67 -10.32 1.44 3.39
N GLY A 68 -10.37 0.22 2.93
CA GLY A 68 -9.41 -0.82 3.26
C GLY A 68 -8.09 -0.72 2.53
N LEU A 69 -7.29 -1.77 2.67
CA LEU A 69 -5.94 -1.80 2.12
C LEU A 69 -5.93 -1.71 0.60
N GLY A 70 -6.89 -2.36 -0.08
CA GLY A 70 -7.02 -2.29 -1.54
C GLY A 70 -7.27 -0.86 -2.03
N THR A 71 -8.20 -0.14 -1.38
CA THR A 71 -8.47 1.27 -1.69
C THR A 71 -7.25 2.16 -1.42
N LYS A 72 -6.55 1.96 -0.30
CA LYS A 72 -5.32 2.70 0.04
C LYS A 72 -4.20 2.42 -0.96
N ALA A 73 -4.05 1.16 -1.40
CA ALA A 73 -3.06 0.78 -2.42
C ALA A 73 -3.36 1.47 -3.77
N ALA A 74 -4.63 1.51 -4.18
CA ALA A 74 -5.03 2.24 -5.36
C ALA A 74 -4.78 3.75 -5.23
N GLN A 75 -5.09 4.36 -4.08
CA GLN A 75 -4.79 5.77 -3.81
C GLN A 75 -3.29 6.07 -3.91
N ALA A 76 -2.44 5.23 -3.32
CA ALA A 76 -1.00 5.39 -3.38
C ALA A 76 -0.46 5.23 -4.81
N ALA A 77 -0.95 4.24 -5.56
CA ALA A 77 -0.58 4.06 -6.96
C ALA A 77 -0.98 5.27 -7.82
N ILE A 78 -2.19 5.78 -7.64
CA ILE A 78 -2.70 6.94 -8.40
C ILE A 78 -1.88 8.19 -8.09
N SER A 79 -1.58 8.42 -6.81
CA SER A 79 -0.77 9.57 -6.38
C SER A 79 0.63 9.57 -6.99
N LEU A 80 1.23 8.37 -7.17
CA LEU A 80 2.61 8.22 -7.65
C LEU A 80 2.71 8.05 -9.17
N LEU A 81 1.71 7.42 -9.82
CA LEU A 81 1.87 6.83 -11.16
C LEU A 81 0.84 7.30 -12.18
N ALA A 82 -0.24 8.00 -11.80
CA ALA A 82 -1.35 8.34 -12.70
C ALA A 82 -1.44 9.84 -13.03
N PRO A 83 -0.49 10.38 -13.79
CA PRO A 83 -0.46 11.81 -14.06
C PRO A 83 -1.57 12.29 -14.99
N GLU A 84 -2.01 11.46 -15.95
CA GLU A 84 -2.89 11.91 -17.05
C GLU A 84 -4.38 11.62 -16.83
N HIS A 85 -4.72 10.56 -16.05
CA HIS A 85 -6.10 10.10 -15.87
C HIS A 85 -6.52 9.95 -14.40
N GLY A 86 -5.69 10.38 -13.46
CA GLY A 86 -6.01 10.34 -12.04
C GLY A 86 -7.26 11.15 -11.69
N ASP A 87 -7.55 12.18 -12.46
CA ASP A 87 -8.71 13.07 -12.27
C ASP A 87 -10.07 12.38 -12.47
N ILE A 88 -10.12 11.26 -13.18
CA ILE A 88 -11.34 10.47 -13.32
C ILE A 88 -11.76 9.80 -12.00
N LEU A 89 -10.80 9.54 -11.10
CA LEU A 89 -11.05 8.81 -9.85
C LEU A 89 -11.42 9.76 -8.71
N VAL A 90 -12.51 9.43 -8.04
CA VAL A 90 -12.96 10.07 -6.80
C VAL A 90 -13.14 8.97 -5.75
N PHE A 91 -12.69 9.20 -4.53
CA PHE A 91 -12.79 8.22 -3.44
C PHE A 91 -13.90 8.59 -2.47
N ALA A 92 -14.67 7.58 -2.05
CA ALA A 92 -15.79 7.72 -1.13
C ALA A 92 -15.82 6.56 -0.11
N GLY A 93 -16.58 6.74 0.98
CA GLY A 93 -16.79 5.68 1.97
C GLY A 93 -15.74 5.64 3.08
N ASP A 94 -14.92 6.67 3.23
CA ASP A 94 -13.91 6.79 4.29
C ASP A 94 -14.34 7.68 5.46
N SER A 95 -15.53 8.31 5.39
CA SER A 95 -15.93 9.34 6.34
C SER A 95 -17.43 9.62 6.33
N PHE A 96 -17.98 9.93 7.51
CA PHE A 96 -19.33 10.50 7.69
C PHE A 96 -19.39 12.02 7.54
N SER A 97 -18.34 12.68 7.07
CA SER A 97 -18.30 14.13 6.96
C SER A 97 -19.32 14.66 5.95
N THR A 98 -20.33 15.38 6.42
CA THR A 98 -21.32 16.07 5.56
C THR A 98 -20.65 16.99 4.56
N ARG A 99 -19.56 17.66 4.94
CA ARG A 99 -18.80 18.53 4.04
C ARG A 99 -18.18 17.76 2.87
N ARG A 100 -17.55 16.60 3.15
CA ARG A 100 -16.96 15.74 2.10
C ARG A 100 -18.05 15.15 1.21
N TRP A 101 -19.16 14.75 1.82
CA TRP A 101 -20.32 14.26 1.08
C TRP A 101 -20.87 15.30 0.11
N ASN A 102 -21.11 16.54 0.58
CA ASN A 102 -21.57 17.61 -0.29
C ASN A 102 -20.57 17.94 -1.40
N ALA A 103 -19.26 17.91 -1.12
CA ALA A 103 -18.23 18.09 -2.13
C ALA A 103 -18.29 16.99 -3.21
N LEU A 104 -18.47 15.73 -2.80
CA LEU A 104 -18.66 14.61 -3.72
C LEU A 104 -19.90 14.80 -4.59
N MET A 105 -21.04 15.15 -3.98
CA MET A 105 -22.30 15.40 -4.72
C MET A 105 -22.15 16.52 -5.76
N ASN A 106 -21.51 17.62 -5.39
CA ASN A 106 -21.23 18.72 -6.32
C ASN A 106 -20.30 18.29 -7.46
N THR A 107 -19.33 17.41 -7.17
CA THR A 107 -18.41 16.88 -8.18
C THR A 107 -19.12 15.98 -9.19
N LEU A 108 -20.12 15.20 -8.73
CA LEU A 108 -20.90 14.27 -9.55
C LEU A 108 -22.06 14.94 -10.29
N GLU A 109 -22.45 16.16 -9.89
CA GLU A 109 -23.61 16.83 -10.47
C GLU A 109 -23.51 16.98 -11.99
N GLY A 110 -24.51 16.47 -12.70
CA GLY A 110 -24.57 16.52 -14.17
C GLY A 110 -23.62 15.59 -14.92
N LYS A 111 -22.74 14.88 -14.22
CA LYS A 111 -21.75 13.97 -14.84
C LYS A 111 -22.25 12.52 -14.90
N ASP A 112 -21.71 11.79 -15.88
CA ASP A 112 -21.82 10.33 -15.92
C ASP A 112 -20.72 9.72 -15.07
N PHE A 113 -21.07 8.72 -14.27
CA PHE A 113 -20.10 8.05 -13.42
C PHE A 113 -20.35 6.56 -13.29
N SER A 114 -19.28 5.84 -12.97
CA SER A 114 -19.28 4.43 -12.60
C SER A 114 -18.86 4.24 -11.14
N LEU A 115 -19.18 3.10 -10.54
CA LEU A 115 -18.81 2.74 -9.18
C LEU A 115 -17.90 1.51 -9.17
N ILE A 116 -16.77 1.59 -8.50
CA ILE A 116 -15.97 0.44 -8.08
C ILE A 116 -16.15 0.32 -6.57
N VAL A 117 -16.74 -0.78 -6.11
CA VAL A 117 -17.11 -0.95 -4.69
C VAL A 117 -16.31 -2.08 -4.09
N GLN A 118 -15.56 -1.78 -3.04
CA GLN A 118 -14.82 -2.74 -2.22
C GLN A 118 -15.47 -2.81 -0.82
N PRO A 119 -16.49 -3.66 -0.65
CA PRO A 119 -17.21 -3.76 0.62
C PRO A 119 -16.33 -4.47 1.65
N GLU A 120 -16.08 -3.81 2.77
CA GLU A 120 -15.28 -4.33 3.88
C GLU A 120 -16.11 -4.45 5.18
N GLY A 121 -17.44 -4.41 5.06
CA GLY A 121 -18.35 -4.53 6.20
C GLY A 121 -18.45 -3.27 7.06
N ASP A 122 -17.81 -2.17 6.68
CA ASP A 122 -17.90 -0.90 7.42
C ASP A 122 -19.12 -0.06 6.99
N LEU A 123 -19.64 0.69 7.96
CA LEU A 123 -20.87 1.46 7.79
C LEU A 123 -20.69 2.63 6.80
N GLU A 124 -19.52 3.27 6.79
CA GLU A 124 -19.22 4.41 5.93
C GLU A 124 -19.26 4.04 4.45
N ALA A 125 -18.56 2.96 4.09
CA ALA A 125 -18.56 2.45 2.71
C ALA A 125 -19.94 1.91 2.32
N GLY A 126 -20.63 1.24 3.23
CA GLY A 126 -21.99 0.76 3.02
C GLY A 126 -22.98 1.88 2.72
N LEU A 127 -22.94 2.99 3.46
CA LEU A 127 -23.77 4.17 3.21
C LEU A 127 -23.39 4.85 1.89
N ALA A 128 -22.10 5.01 1.61
CA ALA A 128 -21.64 5.62 0.36
C ALA A 128 -22.12 4.81 -0.84
N PHE A 129 -21.96 3.49 -0.80
CA PHE A 129 -22.43 2.61 -1.86
C PHE A 129 -23.96 2.73 -2.05
N ARG A 130 -24.72 2.65 -0.97
CA ARG A 130 -26.20 2.74 -1.04
C ARG A 130 -26.67 4.02 -1.73
N GLU A 131 -26.16 5.18 -1.32
CA GLU A 131 -26.59 6.45 -1.85
C GLU A 131 -26.15 6.68 -3.31
N LEU A 132 -24.90 6.29 -3.64
CA LEU A 132 -24.37 6.41 -4.99
C LEU A 132 -25.05 5.44 -5.96
N ARG A 133 -25.32 4.20 -5.55
CA ARG A 133 -26.12 3.25 -6.32
C ARG A 133 -27.52 3.81 -6.61
N TRP A 134 -28.19 4.33 -5.59
CA TRP A 134 -29.51 4.94 -5.75
C TRP A 134 -29.50 6.12 -6.74
N MET A 135 -28.44 6.93 -6.73
CA MET A 135 -28.27 8.00 -7.73
C MET A 135 -28.16 7.44 -9.15
N LEU A 136 -27.39 6.38 -9.37
CA LEU A 136 -27.26 5.72 -10.66
C LEU A 136 -28.60 5.14 -11.11
N GLU A 137 -29.31 4.41 -10.24
CA GLU A 137 -30.59 3.79 -10.54
C GLU A 137 -31.66 4.85 -10.91
N ARG A 138 -31.64 6.00 -10.25
CA ARG A 138 -32.55 7.12 -10.58
C ARG A 138 -32.22 7.79 -11.91
N LYS A 139 -30.93 7.82 -12.28
CA LYS A 139 -30.48 8.47 -13.52
C LYS A 139 -30.69 7.58 -14.75
N TYR A 140 -30.37 6.28 -14.63
CA TYR A 140 -30.30 5.36 -15.77
C TYR A 140 -31.35 4.24 -15.72
N GLY A 141 -32.04 4.04 -14.62
CA GLY A 141 -32.81 2.84 -14.35
C GLY A 141 -31.93 1.70 -13.83
N THR A 142 -32.55 0.66 -13.29
CA THR A 142 -31.82 -0.42 -12.56
C THR A 142 -30.90 -1.23 -13.47
N GLU A 143 -31.33 -1.53 -14.69
CA GLU A 143 -30.56 -2.38 -15.64
C GLU A 143 -29.28 -1.68 -16.12
N GLU A 144 -29.39 -0.44 -16.61
CA GLU A 144 -28.22 0.31 -17.08
C GLU A 144 -27.30 0.76 -15.94
N ALA A 145 -27.86 1.10 -14.78
CA ALA A 145 -27.08 1.37 -13.57
C ALA A 145 -26.24 0.15 -13.13
N GLY A 146 -26.80 -1.07 -13.29
CA GLY A 146 -26.08 -2.30 -12.99
C GLY A 146 -24.81 -2.48 -13.82
N GLN A 147 -24.80 -2.06 -15.07
CA GLN A 147 -23.63 -2.13 -15.95
C GLN A 147 -22.50 -1.16 -15.54
N ARG A 148 -22.81 -0.17 -14.71
CA ARG A 148 -21.87 0.84 -14.20
C ARG A 148 -21.36 0.55 -12.79
N ILE A 149 -21.74 -0.62 -12.22
CA ILE A 149 -21.34 -1.03 -10.87
C ILE A 149 -20.42 -2.24 -10.96
N TYR A 150 -19.23 -2.09 -10.41
CA TYR A 150 -18.18 -3.09 -10.35
C TYR A 150 -17.95 -3.45 -8.88
N LEU A 151 -18.30 -4.67 -8.50
CA LEU A 151 -18.22 -5.14 -7.12
C LEU A 151 -16.96 -5.99 -6.92
N ALA A 152 -16.14 -5.63 -5.96
CA ALA A 152 -14.88 -6.30 -5.67
C ALA A 152 -14.88 -6.90 -4.26
N GLY A 153 -14.65 -8.20 -4.16
CA GLY A 153 -14.58 -8.92 -2.89
C GLY A 153 -14.59 -10.43 -3.12
N ASP A 154 -13.92 -11.15 -2.25
CA ASP A 154 -13.83 -12.61 -2.34
C ASP A 154 -15.03 -13.26 -1.63
N ASP A 155 -15.38 -12.74 -0.44
CA ASP A 155 -16.52 -13.16 0.35
C ASP A 155 -17.47 -11.98 0.56
N LEU A 156 -18.60 -11.99 -0.13
CA LEU A 156 -19.64 -10.99 0.07
C LEU A 156 -20.60 -11.44 1.17
N GLU A 157 -20.93 -10.54 2.08
CA GLU A 157 -21.97 -10.79 3.04
C GLU A 157 -23.33 -11.04 2.35
N SER A 158 -24.08 -11.97 2.89
CA SER A 158 -25.33 -12.51 2.31
C SER A 158 -26.31 -11.48 1.70
N PRO A 159 -26.56 -10.27 2.30
CA PRO A 159 -27.45 -9.28 1.69
C PRO A 159 -26.92 -8.68 0.38
N LEU A 160 -25.61 -8.42 0.28
CA LEU A 160 -24.98 -7.89 -0.92
C LEU A 160 -24.91 -8.96 -2.01
N GLU A 161 -24.65 -10.22 -1.66
CA GLU A 161 -24.63 -11.34 -2.58
C GLU A 161 -26.00 -11.57 -3.26
N LYS A 162 -27.08 -11.45 -2.48
CA LYS A 162 -28.44 -11.57 -3.03
C LYS A 162 -28.74 -10.43 -4.00
N LEU A 163 -28.42 -9.20 -3.62
CA LEU A 163 -28.66 -8.03 -4.44
C LEU A 163 -27.84 -8.07 -5.74
N ASP A 164 -26.58 -8.52 -5.66
CA ASP A 164 -25.68 -8.71 -6.78
C ASP A 164 -26.24 -9.71 -7.82
N ARG A 165 -26.72 -10.88 -7.36
CA ARG A 165 -27.34 -11.89 -8.25
C ARG A 165 -28.56 -11.36 -9.00
N GLU A 166 -29.35 -10.49 -8.35
CA GLU A 166 -30.55 -9.91 -8.95
C GLU A 166 -30.23 -8.74 -9.89
N SER A 167 -29.11 -8.04 -9.68
CA SER A 167 -28.76 -6.80 -10.37
C SER A 167 -27.77 -6.96 -11.51
N GLY A 168 -27.09 -8.12 -11.61
CA GLY A 168 -26.15 -8.44 -12.69
C GLY A 168 -24.89 -7.60 -12.72
N TRP A 169 -24.40 -7.13 -11.55
CA TRP A 169 -23.17 -6.35 -11.45
C TRP A 169 -21.94 -7.15 -11.88
N GLN A 170 -20.89 -6.43 -12.32
CA GLN A 170 -19.64 -7.08 -12.66
C GLN A 170 -18.83 -7.36 -11.38
N ARG A 171 -18.46 -8.63 -11.16
CA ARG A 171 -17.72 -9.07 -9.96
C ARG A 171 -16.25 -9.24 -10.24
N PHE A 172 -15.42 -8.82 -9.30
CA PHE A 172 -13.97 -9.01 -9.27
C PHE A 172 -13.54 -9.52 -7.89
N SER A 173 -12.41 -10.22 -7.83
CA SER A 173 -11.76 -10.50 -6.53
C SER A 173 -11.35 -9.19 -5.84
N ALA A 174 -11.03 -9.24 -4.54
CA ALA A 174 -10.55 -8.06 -3.82
C ALA A 174 -9.31 -7.44 -4.48
N ALA A 175 -8.33 -8.28 -4.88
CA ALA A 175 -7.16 -7.84 -5.63
C ALA A 175 -7.54 -7.28 -7.02
N GLY A 176 -8.48 -7.94 -7.71
CA GLY A 176 -8.99 -7.51 -9.02
C GLY A 176 -9.65 -6.13 -8.95
N GLY A 177 -10.39 -5.81 -7.89
CA GLY A 177 -10.99 -4.49 -7.69
C GLY A 177 -9.97 -3.39 -7.43
N THR A 178 -8.92 -3.70 -6.69
CA THR A 178 -7.79 -2.78 -6.50
C THR A 178 -7.11 -2.47 -7.82
N LEU A 179 -6.80 -3.49 -8.62
CA LEU A 179 -6.20 -3.33 -9.95
C LEU A 179 -7.16 -2.64 -10.93
N LEU A 180 -8.48 -2.90 -10.87
CA LEU A 180 -9.45 -2.19 -11.68
C LEU A 180 -9.44 -0.69 -11.40
N THR A 181 -9.34 -0.30 -10.12
CA THR A 181 -9.24 1.10 -9.72
C THR A 181 -7.97 1.75 -10.28
N MET A 182 -6.83 1.06 -10.21
CA MET A 182 -5.57 1.52 -10.79
C MET A 182 -5.66 1.63 -12.33
N ALA A 183 -6.20 0.60 -12.99
CA ALA A 183 -6.37 0.58 -14.44
C ALA A 183 -7.33 1.66 -14.94
N ALA A 184 -8.42 1.96 -14.21
CA ALA A 184 -9.33 3.05 -14.52
C ALA A 184 -8.63 4.42 -14.48
N ALA A 185 -7.62 4.59 -13.64
CA ALA A 185 -6.74 5.77 -13.60
C ALA A 185 -5.66 5.78 -14.71
N GLY A 186 -5.61 4.75 -15.57
CA GLY A 186 -4.63 4.67 -16.66
C GLY A 186 -3.29 4.02 -16.28
N ILE A 187 -3.17 3.46 -15.09
CA ILE A 187 -1.94 2.78 -14.65
C ILE A 187 -1.83 1.43 -15.35
N ASP A 188 -0.62 1.09 -15.82
CA ASP A 188 -0.32 -0.22 -16.41
C ASP A 188 -0.28 -1.31 -15.33
N ILE A 189 -1.41 -1.98 -15.13
CA ILE A 189 -1.55 -3.07 -14.16
C ILE A 189 -0.78 -4.33 -14.57
N GLY A 190 -0.40 -4.48 -15.84
CA GLY A 190 0.50 -5.55 -16.28
C GLY A 190 1.88 -5.38 -15.66
N GLN A 191 2.41 -4.17 -15.65
CA GLN A 191 3.68 -3.85 -14.98
C GLN A 191 3.57 -4.01 -13.45
N ILE A 192 2.43 -3.62 -12.83
CA ILE A 192 2.18 -3.87 -11.39
C ILE A 192 2.28 -5.37 -11.07
N CYS A 193 1.58 -6.21 -11.83
CA CYS A 193 1.60 -7.67 -11.64
C CYS A 193 2.99 -8.25 -11.88
N GLN A 194 3.68 -7.80 -12.92
CA GLN A 194 5.03 -8.23 -13.23
C GLN A 194 5.99 -7.92 -12.08
N GLY A 195 5.97 -6.70 -11.56
CA GLY A 195 6.82 -6.31 -10.44
C GLY A 195 6.55 -7.11 -9.16
N ALA A 196 5.28 -7.45 -8.92
CA ALA A 196 4.89 -8.28 -7.78
C ALA A 196 5.43 -9.73 -7.86
N GLU A 197 5.72 -10.23 -9.05
CA GLU A 197 6.20 -11.61 -9.26
C GLU A 197 7.73 -11.72 -9.37
N GLU A 198 8.42 -10.66 -9.80
CA GLU A 198 9.83 -10.73 -10.22
C GLU A 198 10.82 -11.19 -9.16
N ASN A 199 10.65 -10.75 -7.93
CA ASN A 199 11.61 -11.07 -6.86
C ASN A 199 11.12 -12.20 -5.96
N ARG A 200 10.13 -12.94 -6.38
CA ARG A 200 9.49 -13.95 -5.56
C ARG A 200 10.44 -15.04 -5.13
N GLU A 201 11.26 -15.58 -6.06
CA GLU A 201 12.21 -16.64 -5.77
C GLU A 201 13.24 -16.20 -4.72
N GLU A 202 13.69 -14.95 -4.81
CA GLU A 202 14.62 -14.36 -3.84
C GLU A 202 13.94 -14.17 -2.48
N TRP A 203 12.71 -13.67 -2.46
CA TRP A 203 11.98 -13.46 -1.22
C TRP A 203 11.47 -14.74 -0.56
N ASP A 204 11.45 -15.86 -1.29
CA ASP A 204 11.21 -17.19 -0.75
C ASP A 204 12.45 -17.79 -0.04
N LEU A 205 13.65 -17.21 -0.21
CA LEU A 205 14.84 -17.64 0.48
C LEU A 205 14.71 -17.42 2.00
N ARG A 206 15.06 -18.44 2.76
CA ARG A 206 15.02 -18.41 4.23
C ARG A 206 16.38 -18.00 4.79
N SER A 207 16.78 -16.78 4.55
CA SER A 207 18.05 -16.23 5.01
C SER A 207 17.97 -14.73 5.20
N PHE A 208 18.94 -14.15 5.94
CA PHE A 208 19.06 -12.70 6.08
C PHE A 208 19.60 -11.99 4.82
N GLU A 209 19.93 -12.71 3.77
CA GLU A 209 20.17 -12.15 2.43
C GLU A 209 18.85 -11.71 1.79
N ASN A 210 17.73 -12.31 2.20
CA ASN A 210 16.39 -11.90 1.80
C ASN A 210 16.00 -10.59 2.50
N PRO A 211 15.76 -9.49 1.77
CA PRO A 211 15.45 -8.19 2.35
C PRO A 211 14.14 -8.20 3.15
N VAL A 212 13.17 -9.05 2.79
CA VAL A 212 11.91 -9.24 3.53
C VAL A 212 12.20 -9.80 4.94
N TRP A 213 13.04 -10.83 5.01
CA TRP A 213 13.45 -11.43 6.28
C TRP A 213 14.23 -10.47 7.15
N LEU A 214 15.21 -9.79 6.53
CA LEU A 214 16.05 -8.83 7.22
C LEU A 214 15.23 -7.72 7.87
N TYR A 215 14.31 -7.12 7.11
CA TYR A 215 13.41 -6.09 7.63
C TYR A 215 12.55 -6.60 8.78
N CYS A 216 11.88 -7.75 8.61
CA CYS A 216 11.00 -8.32 9.64
C CYS A 216 11.77 -8.69 10.92
N ALA A 217 12.95 -9.29 10.79
CA ALA A 217 13.77 -9.67 11.92
C ALA A 217 14.25 -8.44 12.72
N VAL A 218 14.79 -7.43 12.04
CA VAL A 218 15.25 -6.19 12.68
C VAL A 218 14.10 -5.47 13.39
N ARG A 219 12.97 -5.31 12.72
CA ARG A 219 11.75 -4.72 13.27
C ARG A 219 11.31 -5.43 14.55
N THR A 220 11.31 -6.76 14.53
CA THR A 220 10.93 -7.60 15.67
C THR A 220 11.91 -7.46 16.83
N VAL A 221 13.21 -7.49 16.55
CA VAL A 221 14.25 -7.32 17.60
C VAL A 221 14.15 -5.94 18.23
N LEU A 222 14.00 -4.88 17.45
CA LEU A 222 13.84 -3.52 17.97
C LEU A 222 12.59 -3.40 18.84
N ASN A 223 11.45 -3.99 18.41
CA ASN A 223 10.23 -4.03 19.20
C ASN A 223 10.43 -4.75 20.54
N ARG A 224 11.05 -5.93 20.55
CA ARG A 224 11.39 -6.70 21.77
C ARG A 224 12.34 -5.93 22.69
N ARG A 225 13.12 -5.00 22.18
CA ARG A 225 14.02 -4.10 22.95
C ARG A 225 13.33 -2.81 23.42
N GLY A 226 12.02 -2.69 23.26
CA GLY A 226 11.22 -1.56 23.70
C GLY A 226 11.13 -0.40 22.72
N ARG A 227 11.63 -0.58 21.48
CA ARG A 227 11.46 0.38 20.38
C ARG A 227 10.27 -0.03 19.54
N PHE A 228 9.08 0.31 20.01
CA PHE A 228 7.81 -0.14 19.43
C PHE A 228 7.08 0.93 18.61
N LEU A 229 7.69 2.11 18.43
CA LEU A 229 7.16 3.16 17.56
C LEU A 229 8.02 3.21 16.29
N GLU A 230 7.51 2.69 15.21
CA GLU A 230 8.18 2.75 13.91
C GLU A 230 7.68 3.95 13.12
N ASN A 231 8.59 4.81 12.70
CA ASN A 231 8.26 6.01 11.96
C ASN A 231 8.76 5.91 10.53
N LEU A 232 7.83 5.88 9.55
CA LEU A 232 8.17 5.91 8.15
C LEU A 232 8.53 7.32 7.69
N ARG A 233 9.68 7.43 7.06
CA ARG A 233 10.16 8.62 6.39
C ARG A 233 10.29 8.35 4.90
N LEU A 234 9.72 9.22 4.09
CA LEU A 234 9.76 9.11 2.64
C LEU A 234 10.73 10.15 2.08
N SER A 235 11.52 9.76 1.06
CA SER A 235 12.35 10.71 0.32
C SER A 235 11.50 11.74 -0.42
N GLU A 236 10.36 11.29 -0.96
CA GLU A 236 9.32 12.12 -1.53
C GLU A 236 8.09 12.10 -0.61
N PRO A 237 7.52 13.27 -0.23
CA PRO A 237 6.43 13.35 0.74
C PRO A 237 5.07 12.92 0.15
N GLU A 238 4.87 11.60 -0.01
CA GLU A 238 3.64 11.01 -0.52
C GLU A 238 2.73 10.50 0.60
N GLU A 239 1.72 11.28 0.94
CA GLU A 239 0.79 10.99 2.05
C GLU A 239 0.01 9.69 1.83
N ALA A 240 -0.41 9.40 0.59
CA ALA A 240 -1.17 8.20 0.27
C ALA A 240 -0.32 6.92 0.47
N LEU A 241 0.96 6.96 0.11
CA LEU A 241 1.91 5.86 0.34
C LEU A 241 2.14 5.64 1.84
N GLY A 242 2.30 6.72 2.60
CA GLY A 242 2.40 6.65 4.06
C GLY A 242 1.16 6.04 4.73
N ARG A 243 -0.05 6.41 4.28
CA ARG A 243 -1.31 5.84 4.78
C ARG A 243 -1.46 4.36 4.43
N LEU A 244 -1.02 3.94 3.26
CA LEU A 244 -1.00 2.53 2.87
C LEU A 244 -0.10 1.73 3.80
N TRP A 245 1.16 2.17 3.98
CA TRP A 245 2.11 1.51 4.86
C TRP A 245 1.59 1.44 6.30
N GLN A 246 1.07 2.55 6.82
CA GLN A 246 0.46 2.59 8.15
C GLN A 246 -0.68 1.58 8.28
N GLY A 247 -1.56 1.48 7.27
CA GLY A 247 -2.66 0.51 7.28
C GLY A 247 -2.18 -0.95 7.23
N LEU A 248 -1.07 -1.22 6.53
CA LEU A 248 -0.49 -2.56 6.45
C LEU A 248 0.11 -3.03 7.78
N PHE A 249 0.77 -2.14 8.50
CA PHE A 249 1.55 -2.48 9.69
C PHE A 249 0.86 -2.11 11.02
N THR A 250 -0.39 -1.63 10.99
CA THR A 250 -1.16 -1.42 12.22
C THR A 250 -1.50 -2.77 12.85
N SER A 251 -0.92 -3.05 14.01
CA SER A 251 -1.15 -4.26 14.81
C SER A 251 -1.27 -3.88 16.29
N GLU A 252 -2.10 -4.61 17.04
CA GLU A 252 -2.24 -4.40 18.48
C GLU A 252 -1.03 -4.86 19.28
N LYS A 253 -0.22 -5.77 18.73
CA LYS A 253 0.94 -6.40 19.42
C LYS A 253 2.30 -5.94 18.93
N GLY A 254 2.38 -5.43 17.70
CA GLY A 254 3.63 -5.08 17.04
C GLY A 254 4.08 -3.64 17.22
N ALA A 255 5.10 -3.25 16.45
CA ALA A 255 5.53 -1.86 16.37
C ALA A 255 4.41 -1.00 15.77
N LEU A 256 4.10 0.10 16.44
CA LEU A 256 3.04 1.02 16.02
C LEU A 256 3.57 1.92 14.89
N PRO A 257 2.95 1.91 13.72
CA PRO A 257 3.39 2.70 12.58
C PRO A 257 3.04 4.19 12.76
N LEU A 258 4.02 5.04 12.51
CA LEU A 258 3.90 6.50 12.47
C LEU A 258 4.35 6.99 11.09
N VAL A 259 3.84 8.11 10.62
CA VAL A 259 4.27 8.72 9.36
C VAL A 259 4.67 10.17 9.60
N GLY A 260 5.93 10.51 9.26
CA GLY A 260 6.43 11.87 9.32
C GLY A 260 6.42 12.50 10.72
N ALA A 261 6.28 11.70 11.79
CA ALA A 261 6.24 12.23 13.14
C ALA A 261 7.59 12.82 13.55
N ALA A 262 7.56 13.94 14.26
CA ALA A 262 8.73 14.55 14.88
C ALA A 262 9.17 13.82 16.17
N ALA A 263 8.66 12.61 16.40
CA ALA A 263 8.92 11.87 17.62
C ALA A 263 10.41 11.50 17.72
N GLY A 264 11.07 12.01 18.73
CA GLY A 264 12.34 11.52 19.22
C GLY A 264 12.11 10.74 20.50
N GLY A 265 13.02 9.86 20.86
CA GLY A 265 12.99 9.17 22.15
C GLY A 265 13.41 7.71 22.09
N GLU A 266 13.58 7.13 23.27
CA GLU A 266 14.07 5.76 23.43
C GLU A 266 13.15 4.66 22.86
N ARG A 267 11.90 5.01 22.49
CA ARG A 267 10.89 4.08 22.01
C ARG A 267 10.70 4.08 20.50
N VAL A 268 11.41 4.95 19.80
CA VAL A 268 11.26 5.16 18.36
C VAL A 268 12.41 4.52 17.60
N PHE A 269 12.12 4.01 16.43
CA PHE A 269 13.07 3.77 15.35
C PHE A 269 12.50 4.31 14.04
N ASP A 270 13.36 4.68 13.12
CA ASP A 270 12.95 5.21 11.83
C ASP A 270 13.19 4.17 10.72
N THR A 271 12.23 4.05 9.80
CA THR A 271 12.36 3.35 8.53
C THR A 271 12.33 4.42 7.43
N VAL A 272 13.39 4.52 6.66
CA VAL A 272 13.51 5.49 5.56
C VAL A 272 13.30 4.77 4.24
N LEU A 273 12.30 5.17 3.48
CA LEU A 273 12.04 4.68 2.15
C LEU A 273 12.50 5.73 1.13
N THR A 274 13.49 5.37 0.32
CA THR A 274 14.02 6.21 -0.75
C THR A 274 13.53 5.70 -2.11
N PHE A 275 13.11 6.63 -2.94
CA PHE A 275 12.77 6.39 -4.33
C PHE A 275 12.84 7.70 -5.11
N THR A 276 12.91 7.60 -6.45
CA THR A 276 12.87 8.74 -7.36
C THR A 276 11.66 8.61 -8.27
N LEU A 277 11.03 9.74 -8.60
CA LEU A 277 9.94 9.78 -9.57
C LEU A 277 10.48 10.01 -10.99
N PRO A 278 9.86 9.44 -12.03
CA PRO A 278 10.31 9.57 -13.41
C PRO A 278 9.99 10.93 -14.03
N GLU A 279 9.87 11.96 -13.23
CA GLU A 279 9.49 13.29 -13.65
C GLU A 279 10.65 14.14 -14.13
N LYS A 280 10.33 15.15 -14.93
CA LYS A 280 11.35 16.10 -15.40
C LYS A 280 11.87 16.92 -14.20
N PRO A 281 13.17 16.88 -13.94
CA PRO A 281 13.73 17.58 -12.78
C PRO A 281 13.54 19.08 -12.87
N LEU A 282 13.06 19.71 -11.80
CA LEU A 282 13.06 21.14 -11.62
C LEU A 282 14.45 21.60 -11.19
N THR A 283 15.15 22.35 -12.04
CA THR A 283 16.44 22.96 -11.71
C THR A 283 16.25 24.34 -11.11
N LEU A 284 16.89 24.60 -9.99
CA LEU A 284 16.80 25.87 -9.28
C LEU A 284 17.63 26.95 -10.00
N GLY A 285 16.98 28.08 -10.25
CA GLY A 285 17.60 29.25 -10.85
C GLY A 285 18.22 30.19 -9.80
N ARG A 286 18.88 31.21 -10.30
CA ARG A 286 19.44 32.30 -9.47
C ARG A 286 18.43 33.44 -9.31
N ASP A 287 18.27 33.94 -8.08
CA ASP A 287 17.59 35.19 -7.82
C ASP A 287 18.62 36.31 -7.68
N TRP A 288 18.41 37.45 -8.37
CA TRP A 288 19.30 38.61 -8.30
C TRP A 288 19.30 39.29 -6.93
N ALA A 289 18.22 39.20 -6.18
CA ALA A 289 18.08 39.84 -4.87
C ALA A 289 18.46 38.90 -3.72
N ASP A 290 18.29 37.58 -3.88
CA ASP A 290 18.59 36.53 -2.92
C ASP A 290 18.18 36.86 -1.46
N PRO A 291 16.95 37.33 -1.20
CA PRO A 291 16.56 37.73 0.14
C PRO A 291 16.56 36.57 1.14
N GLU A 292 16.37 35.34 0.66
CA GLU A 292 16.39 34.11 1.43
C GLU A 292 17.80 33.49 1.56
N GLY A 293 18.81 33.97 0.81
CA GLY A 293 20.16 33.41 0.81
C GLY A 293 20.26 32.05 0.12
N LEU A 294 19.39 31.73 -0.83
CA LEU A 294 19.28 30.41 -1.46
C LEU A 294 20.06 30.26 -2.78
N ASN A 295 20.78 31.31 -3.23
CA ASN A 295 21.61 31.23 -4.44
C ASN A 295 22.71 30.16 -4.38
N ALA A 296 23.06 29.67 -3.19
CA ALA A 296 23.96 28.52 -3.01
C ALA A 296 23.40 27.21 -3.59
N LEU A 297 22.09 27.17 -3.88
CA LEU A 297 21.39 26.02 -4.47
C LEU A 297 21.25 26.15 -6.00
N GLU A 298 21.75 27.25 -6.62
CA GLU A 298 21.71 27.45 -8.08
C GLU A 298 22.27 26.24 -8.82
N GLY A 299 21.56 25.78 -9.83
CA GLY A 299 21.93 24.65 -10.67
C GLY A 299 21.63 23.26 -10.06
N LYS A 300 21.25 23.18 -8.81
CA LYS A 300 20.76 21.91 -8.21
C LYS A 300 19.33 21.64 -8.65
N THR A 301 18.97 20.36 -8.73
CA THR A 301 17.56 19.98 -8.86
C THR A 301 16.87 19.98 -7.51
N LEU A 302 15.55 20.12 -7.50
CA LEU A 302 14.76 20.04 -6.26
C LEU A 302 14.99 18.69 -5.56
N GLN A 303 15.07 17.59 -6.33
CA GLN A 303 15.39 16.26 -5.81
C GLN A 303 16.74 16.23 -5.09
N GLN A 304 17.80 16.82 -5.67
CA GLN A 304 19.12 16.88 -5.02
C GLN A 304 19.09 17.65 -3.69
N VAL A 305 18.24 18.68 -3.59
CA VAL A 305 18.04 19.42 -2.34
C VAL A 305 17.31 18.57 -1.31
N GLN A 306 16.29 17.83 -1.72
CA GLN A 306 15.57 16.89 -0.84
C GLN A 306 16.49 15.77 -0.34
N GLU A 307 17.27 15.15 -1.22
CA GLU A 307 18.26 14.12 -0.86
C GLU A 307 19.27 14.64 0.17
N GLN A 308 19.80 15.87 -0.02
CA GLN A 308 20.71 16.48 0.94
C GLN A 308 20.06 16.77 2.29
N ALA A 309 18.79 17.25 2.27
CA ALA A 309 18.05 17.51 3.49
C ALA A 309 17.74 16.21 4.24
N LEU A 310 17.36 15.14 3.53
CA LEU A 310 17.14 13.82 4.10
C LEU A 310 18.44 13.26 4.71
N GLN A 311 19.56 13.34 3.99
CA GLN A 311 20.86 12.87 4.49
C GLN A 311 21.27 13.61 5.79
N ALA A 312 21.14 14.93 5.83
CA ALA A 312 21.43 15.72 7.03
C ALA A 312 20.50 15.35 8.20
N ALA A 313 19.23 15.06 7.91
CA ALA A 313 18.27 14.60 8.92
C ALA A 313 18.65 13.20 9.45
N LEU A 314 19.05 12.28 8.56
CA LEU A 314 19.53 10.93 8.92
C LEU A 314 20.70 10.98 9.87
N GLU A 315 21.74 11.77 9.56
CA GLU A 315 22.89 11.98 10.44
C GLU A 315 22.45 12.47 11.81
N GLY A 316 21.54 13.46 11.85
CA GLY A 316 21.00 13.97 13.11
C GLY A 316 20.17 12.98 13.91
N TRP A 317 19.51 11.98 13.28
CA TRP A 317 18.81 10.90 14.01
C TRP A 317 19.79 9.87 14.56
N ILE A 318 20.78 9.46 13.77
CA ILE A 318 21.83 8.53 14.16
C ILE A 318 22.63 9.08 15.35
N ASP A 319 23.03 10.36 15.30
CA ASP A 319 23.74 11.04 16.40
C ASP A 319 22.94 11.06 17.71
N ARG A 320 21.60 11.07 17.61
CA ARG A 320 20.71 10.97 18.78
C ARG A 320 20.45 9.54 19.23
N GLY A 321 21.08 8.54 18.61
CA GLY A 321 20.93 7.13 18.93
C GLY A 321 19.58 6.53 18.51
N ILE A 322 18.91 7.12 17.51
CA ILE A 322 17.70 6.54 16.90
C ILE A 322 18.16 5.50 15.87
N PRO A 323 17.72 4.23 16.00
CA PRO A 323 18.00 3.22 14.98
C PRO A 323 17.30 3.59 13.67
N VAL A 324 18.00 3.44 12.54
CA VAL A 324 17.46 3.75 11.22
C VAL A 324 17.65 2.54 10.31
N LEU A 325 16.53 2.05 9.75
CA LEU A 325 16.52 1.13 8.61
C LEU A 325 16.35 1.95 7.35
N SER A 326 17.09 1.62 6.30
CA SER A 326 16.90 2.25 4.99
C SER A 326 16.39 1.22 3.98
N MET A 327 15.38 1.60 3.21
CA MET A 327 14.87 0.85 2.06
C MET A 327 15.04 1.70 0.83
N ASP A 328 15.69 1.18 -0.19
CA ASP A 328 15.83 1.85 -1.49
C ASP A 328 15.07 1.08 -2.58
N CYS A 329 14.17 1.77 -3.25
CA CYS A 329 13.37 1.24 -4.36
C CYS A 329 13.88 1.69 -5.73
N GLY A 330 14.87 2.58 -5.80
CA GLY A 330 15.31 3.19 -7.05
C GLY A 330 14.22 4.04 -7.70
N GLN A 331 14.00 3.88 -9.01
CA GLN A 331 12.97 4.63 -9.71
C GLN A 331 11.59 4.01 -9.49
N MET A 332 10.64 4.82 -9.00
CA MET A 332 9.26 4.41 -8.75
C MET A 332 8.44 4.49 -10.03
N ASP A 333 8.26 3.35 -10.67
CA ASP A 333 7.33 3.12 -11.77
C ASP A 333 6.27 2.08 -11.39
N ALA A 334 5.38 1.72 -12.31
CA ALA A 334 4.32 0.75 -12.03
C ALA A 334 4.89 -0.62 -11.61
N ARG A 335 6.00 -1.05 -12.21
CA ARG A 335 6.66 -2.32 -11.88
C ARG A 335 7.28 -2.28 -10.48
N THR A 336 8.02 -1.23 -10.16
CA THR A 336 8.62 -1.02 -8.83
C THR A 336 7.55 -0.92 -7.76
N PHE A 337 6.46 -0.20 -8.02
CA PHE A 337 5.33 -0.11 -7.08
C PHE A 337 4.68 -1.47 -6.83
N GLY A 338 4.50 -2.30 -7.87
CA GLY A 338 4.02 -3.67 -7.74
C GLY A 338 4.91 -4.53 -6.85
N GLY A 339 6.24 -4.42 -7.03
CA GLY A 339 7.24 -5.06 -6.16
C GLY A 339 7.14 -4.58 -4.71
N LEU A 340 7.02 -3.27 -4.49
CA LEU A 340 6.87 -2.70 -3.14
C LEU A 340 5.61 -3.18 -2.43
N LEU A 341 4.48 -3.29 -3.15
CA LEU A 341 3.25 -3.87 -2.60
C LEU A 341 3.45 -5.32 -2.19
N ALA A 342 4.09 -6.14 -3.03
CA ALA A 342 4.36 -7.54 -2.73
C ALA A 342 5.31 -7.67 -1.54
N PHE A 343 6.39 -6.90 -1.49
CA PHE A 343 7.34 -6.82 -0.39
C PHE A 343 6.64 -6.50 0.93
N TRP A 344 5.86 -5.43 0.98
CA TRP A 344 5.16 -5.03 2.20
C TRP A 344 4.09 -6.03 2.65
N ASN A 345 3.38 -6.68 1.71
CA ASN A 345 2.41 -7.72 2.06
C ASN A 345 3.09 -8.96 2.68
N LEU A 346 4.26 -9.37 2.16
CA LEU A 346 5.06 -10.44 2.75
C LEU A 346 5.57 -10.04 4.13
N CYS A 347 6.14 -8.84 4.26
CA CYS A 347 6.59 -8.33 5.56
C CYS A 347 5.47 -8.28 6.59
N ARG A 348 4.28 -7.79 6.20
CA ARG A 348 3.10 -7.80 7.06
C ARG A 348 2.75 -9.19 7.56
N GLY A 349 2.72 -10.17 6.66
CA GLY A 349 2.38 -11.55 7.01
C GLY A 349 3.40 -12.17 7.97
N ILE A 350 4.69 -12.00 7.70
CA ILE A 350 5.76 -12.49 8.57
C ILE A 350 5.74 -11.79 9.93
N CYS A 351 5.61 -10.47 9.96
CA CYS A 351 5.53 -9.71 11.21
C CYS A 351 4.34 -10.14 12.07
N ALA A 352 3.16 -10.35 11.47
CA ALA A 352 2.00 -10.85 12.19
C ALA A 352 2.28 -12.23 12.84
N GLY A 353 2.93 -13.14 12.13
CA GLY A 353 3.35 -14.43 12.66
C GLY A 353 4.40 -14.33 13.77
N LEU A 354 5.32 -13.36 13.69
CA LEU A 354 6.33 -13.12 14.72
C LEU A 354 5.74 -12.50 16.00
N GLU A 355 4.65 -11.76 15.88
CA GLU A 355 3.91 -11.17 17.00
C GLU A 355 3.03 -12.17 17.71
N ASP A 356 2.54 -13.19 17.02
CA ASP A 356 1.77 -14.31 17.54
C ASP A 356 2.32 -15.68 17.06
N PRO A 357 3.44 -16.13 17.60
CA PRO A 357 4.09 -17.37 17.17
C PRO A 357 3.21 -18.61 17.33
N GLU A 358 2.19 -18.57 18.20
CA GLU A 358 1.29 -19.72 18.37
C GLU A 358 0.32 -19.87 17.19
N SER A 359 -0.02 -18.80 16.51
CA SER A 359 -0.86 -18.83 15.30
C SER A 359 -0.16 -19.50 14.10
N CYS A 360 1.18 -19.54 14.11
CA CYS A 360 2.00 -20.16 13.07
C CYS A 360 2.33 -21.62 13.33
N ARG A 361 2.00 -22.17 14.52
CA ARG A 361 2.18 -23.61 14.80
C ARG A 361 1.09 -24.37 14.07
N ILE A 362 1.49 -25.21 13.11
CA ILE A 362 0.60 -26.20 12.49
C ILE A 362 -0.03 -27.02 13.63
N PRO A 363 -1.36 -27.17 13.70
CA PRO A 363 -1.96 -28.08 14.66
C PRO A 363 -1.31 -29.44 14.47
N ASN A 364 -0.70 -29.99 15.52
CA ASN A 364 -0.18 -31.36 15.49
C ASN A 364 -1.30 -32.25 14.94
N VAL A 365 -1.02 -32.92 13.82
CA VAL A 365 -1.82 -34.05 13.37
C VAL A 365 -1.80 -35.00 14.55
N GLN A 366 -2.91 -35.09 15.28
CA GLN A 366 -3.07 -36.05 16.35
C GLN A 366 -2.84 -37.40 15.73
N GLU A 367 -1.77 -38.09 16.16
CA GLU A 367 -1.59 -39.49 15.93
C GLU A 367 -2.89 -40.19 16.34
N SER A 368 -3.56 -40.77 15.37
CA SER A 368 -4.74 -41.59 15.64
C SER A 368 -4.34 -42.65 16.64
N PRO A 369 -5.08 -42.85 17.74
CA PRO A 369 -4.80 -43.97 18.61
C PRO A 369 -4.96 -45.28 17.82
N GLU A 370 -3.88 -46.05 17.75
CA GLU A 370 -3.93 -47.43 17.25
C GLU A 370 -5.02 -48.18 18.02
N GLN A 371 -5.98 -48.68 17.28
CA GLN A 371 -7.00 -49.58 17.79
C GLN A 371 -6.32 -50.91 18.15
N GLU A 372 -6.30 -51.22 19.43
CA GLU A 372 -6.16 -52.62 19.90
C GLU A 372 -7.45 -53.44 19.66
#